data_3a42280257020de144b7df6957d6f0f0
#
_entry.id   3a42280257020de144b7df6957d6f0f0
#
_cell.length_a   1.000
_cell.length_b   1.000
_cell.length_c   1.000
_cell.angle_alpha   90.00
_cell.angle_beta   90.00
_cell.angle_gamma   90.00
#
_symmetry.space_group_name_H-M   'P 1'
#
loop_
_entity.id
_entity.type
_entity.pdbx_description
1 polymer ?
#
loop_
_entity_poly.entity_id
_entity_poly.type
_entity_poly.pdbx_seq_one_letter_code
_entity_poly.pdbx_strand_id
1 'polypeptide(L)'
;MAARAIWRGQIRLALVSIPVELFPATKSGAQIQFHQVHEPTGKRIKYEKVVPGIGPVDRDEIVKGYEISKGNYVLLDEDEIEAAKVESRRTLDLVQFVDAGEIDVFYFDDPYYVVPADELAQEAYIVLREALKQTRKIGLGQLSVRGREYLVSLKPCGKGLVLETLRYEDEVRKAQGYFKDIGDAKPAKDMVDLAKTLIEQKTAPFDASEFHDRYVEALKELIEKKRKAKGKKILEDVEEPASARGSNVIDLMAALKKSVGGKEEGKAPASKAATKKGAAHRKAPAKKAEPKARKRA
;
A
#
# COMPACT_ATOMS: atom_id res chain seq x y z
N MET A 1 15.09 -19.15 -0.42
CA MET A 1 16.06 -18.66 -1.44
C MET A 1 16.66 -17.37 -0.89
N ALA A 2 17.99 -17.20 -0.94
CA ALA A 2 18.62 -15.92 -0.59
C ALA A 2 18.13 -14.83 -1.57
N ALA A 3 17.80 -13.66 -1.04
CA ALA A 3 17.39 -12.53 -1.87
C ALA A 3 18.57 -12.14 -2.78
N ARG A 4 18.29 -11.83 -4.05
CA ARG A 4 19.32 -11.34 -4.96
C ARG A 4 19.52 -9.85 -4.73
N ALA A 5 20.79 -9.40 -4.65
CA ALA A 5 21.10 -7.98 -4.61
C ALA A 5 20.53 -7.27 -5.85
N ILE A 6 19.82 -6.16 -5.64
CA ILE A 6 19.26 -5.34 -6.72
C ILE A 6 20.28 -4.34 -7.25
N TRP A 7 21.25 -3.97 -6.43
CA TRP A 7 22.32 -3.03 -6.74
C TRP A 7 23.59 -3.42 -5.98
N ARG A 8 24.75 -3.19 -6.62
CA ARG A 8 26.09 -3.37 -6.08
C ARG A 8 26.91 -2.15 -6.43
N GLY A 9 27.56 -1.58 -5.44
CA GLY A 9 28.38 -0.37 -5.63
C GLY A 9 29.06 0.04 -4.34
N GLN A 10 29.27 1.33 -4.19
CA GLN A 10 30.00 1.90 -3.05
C GLN A 10 29.21 3.04 -2.43
N ILE A 11 29.17 3.11 -1.11
CA ILE A 11 28.81 4.31 -0.38
C ILE A 11 30.07 5.12 -0.18
N ARG A 12 30.04 6.39 -0.59
CA ARG A 12 31.16 7.32 -0.45
C ARG A 12 30.84 8.39 0.58
N LEU A 13 31.73 8.52 1.55
CA LEU A 13 31.75 9.62 2.51
C LEU A 13 33.12 10.32 2.42
N ALA A 14 33.16 11.49 1.82
CA ALA A 14 34.38 12.21 1.51
C ALA A 14 35.37 11.34 0.71
N LEU A 15 36.49 10.96 1.30
CA LEU A 15 37.53 10.15 0.66
C LEU A 15 37.36 8.63 0.93
N VAL A 16 36.42 8.24 1.78
CA VAL A 16 36.19 6.84 2.14
C VAL A 16 35.12 6.26 1.25
N SER A 17 35.43 5.15 0.58
CA SER A 17 34.49 4.37 -0.23
C SER A 17 34.27 3.00 0.41
N ILE A 18 33.02 2.65 0.64
CA ILE A 18 32.61 1.42 1.32
C ILE A 18 31.83 0.55 0.32
N PRO A 19 32.39 -0.56 -0.17
CA PRO A 19 31.68 -1.50 -1.03
C PRO A 19 30.45 -2.10 -0.34
N VAL A 20 29.28 -2.02 -0.98
CA VAL A 20 28.01 -2.51 -0.42
C VAL A 20 27.11 -3.14 -1.46
N GLU A 21 26.18 -3.96 -0.99
CA GLU A 21 25.07 -4.54 -1.75
C GLU A 21 23.75 -4.11 -1.15
N LEU A 22 22.75 -3.84 -2.02
CA LEU A 22 21.37 -3.52 -1.63
C LEU A 22 20.44 -4.69 -1.86
N PHE A 23 19.65 -5.02 -0.85
CA PHE A 23 18.63 -6.07 -0.89
C PHE A 23 17.28 -5.49 -0.52
N PRO A 24 16.17 -5.84 -1.25
CA PRO A 24 14.84 -5.40 -0.85
C PRO A 24 14.52 -5.81 0.58
N ALA A 25 14.06 -4.87 1.39
CA ALA A 25 13.60 -5.15 2.76
C ALA A 25 12.16 -5.67 2.80
N THR A 26 11.40 -5.49 1.71
CA THR A 26 10.02 -5.93 1.57
C THR A 26 9.92 -7.20 0.71
N LYS A 27 8.88 -7.99 0.95
CA LYS A 27 8.56 -9.19 0.16
C LYS A 27 7.33 -8.92 -0.69
N SER A 28 7.48 -8.92 -2.00
CA SER A 28 6.35 -8.78 -2.94
C SER A 28 5.46 -10.03 -3.08
N GLY A 29 5.83 -11.16 -2.46
CA GLY A 29 5.17 -12.46 -2.64
C GLY A 29 4.00 -12.77 -1.69
N ALA A 30 3.56 -11.82 -0.86
CA ALA A 30 2.47 -12.05 0.09
C ALA A 30 1.06 -11.95 -0.56
N GLN A 31 0.95 -11.35 -1.74
CA GLN A 31 -0.32 -11.18 -2.44
C GLN A 31 -0.67 -12.43 -3.25
N ILE A 32 -1.93 -12.87 -3.15
CA ILE A 32 -2.45 -13.95 -3.97
C ILE A 32 -2.59 -13.44 -5.40
N GLN A 33 -1.86 -14.05 -6.34
CA GLN A 33 -1.91 -13.69 -7.75
C GLN A 33 -2.91 -14.59 -8.49
N PHE A 34 -3.82 -13.96 -9.24
CA PHE A 34 -4.76 -14.64 -10.11
C PHE A 34 -4.32 -14.53 -11.56
N HIS A 35 -4.52 -15.62 -12.30
CA HIS A 35 -4.39 -15.62 -13.74
C HIS A 35 -5.78 -15.64 -14.38
N GLN A 36 -5.96 -14.85 -15.44
CA GLN A 36 -7.18 -14.91 -16.22
C GLN A 36 -7.17 -16.18 -17.09
N VAL A 37 -8.24 -16.94 -16.99
CA VAL A 37 -8.40 -18.23 -17.66
C VAL A 37 -9.71 -18.21 -18.44
N HIS A 38 -9.69 -18.66 -19.68
CA HIS A 38 -10.89 -18.85 -20.50
C HIS A 38 -11.68 -20.04 -19.98
N GLU A 39 -12.85 -19.79 -19.39
CA GLU A 39 -13.62 -20.78 -18.65
C GLU A 39 -13.93 -22.06 -19.48
N PRO A 40 -14.39 -21.97 -20.77
CA PRO A 40 -14.74 -23.15 -21.56
C PRO A 40 -13.54 -24.06 -21.88
N THR A 41 -12.33 -23.51 -22.02
CA THR A 41 -11.14 -24.26 -22.48
C THR A 41 -10.12 -24.50 -21.39
N GLY A 42 -10.23 -23.82 -20.24
CA GLY A 42 -9.24 -23.88 -19.15
C GLY A 42 -7.88 -23.27 -19.52
N LYS A 43 -7.75 -22.60 -20.68
CA LYS A 43 -6.49 -22.02 -21.14
C LYS A 43 -6.29 -20.63 -20.57
N ARG A 44 -5.03 -20.32 -20.20
CA ARG A 44 -4.65 -18.98 -19.75
C ARG A 44 -4.79 -17.99 -20.90
N ILE A 45 -5.41 -16.82 -20.61
CA ILE A 45 -5.53 -15.71 -21.56
C ILE A 45 -4.16 -15.09 -21.78
N LYS A 46 -3.82 -14.82 -23.04
CA LYS A 46 -2.66 -14.03 -23.47
C LYS A 46 -3.16 -12.72 -24.03
N TYR A 47 -2.37 -11.67 -23.86
CA TYR A 47 -2.68 -10.34 -24.40
C TYR A 47 -1.81 -10.09 -25.63
N GLU A 48 -2.43 -9.60 -26.68
CA GLU A 48 -1.76 -9.09 -27.87
C GLU A 48 -1.95 -7.58 -27.96
N LYS A 49 -0.95 -6.89 -28.49
CA LYS A 49 -1.02 -5.46 -28.72
C LYS A 49 -1.72 -5.22 -30.05
N VAL A 50 -2.79 -4.45 -30.03
CA VAL A 50 -3.60 -4.20 -31.22
C VAL A 50 -3.81 -2.70 -31.41
N VAL A 51 -3.83 -2.26 -32.68
CA VAL A 51 -4.22 -0.91 -33.07
C VAL A 51 -5.63 -0.99 -33.62
N PRO A 52 -6.59 -0.18 -33.12
CA PRO A 52 -7.95 -0.15 -33.63
C PRO A 52 -7.99 0.11 -35.14
N GLY A 53 -8.65 -0.78 -35.89
CA GLY A 53 -8.77 -0.69 -37.35
C GLY A 53 -7.61 -1.31 -38.14
N ILE A 54 -6.48 -1.66 -37.50
CA ILE A 54 -5.34 -2.32 -38.15
C ILE A 54 -5.21 -3.78 -37.69
N GLY A 55 -5.39 -4.04 -36.39
CA GLY A 55 -5.23 -5.38 -35.82
C GLY A 55 -3.97 -5.51 -34.95
N PRO A 56 -3.49 -6.75 -34.74
CA PRO A 56 -2.23 -7.00 -34.03
C PRO A 56 -1.05 -6.33 -34.70
N VAL A 57 -0.14 -5.74 -33.89
CA VAL A 57 1.06 -5.04 -34.38
C VAL A 57 2.31 -5.68 -33.80
N ASP A 58 3.38 -5.70 -34.56
CA ASP A 58 4.65 -6.22 -34.14
C ASP A 58 5.36 -5.28 -33.15
N ARG A 59 6.22 -5.87 -32.31
CA ARG A 59 6.90 -5.12 -31.26
C ARG A 59 7.79 -4.00 -31.81
N ASP A 60 8.38 -4.23 -32.97
CA ASP A 60 9.32 -3.33 -33.62
C ASP A 60 8.61 -2.11 -34.25
N GLU A 61 7.29 -2.16 -34.43
CA GLU A 61 6.45 -1.05 -34.89
C GLU A 61 5.96 -0.15 -33.75
N ILE A 62 6.29 -0.50 -32.49
CA ILE A 62 5.79 0.21 -31.30
C ILE A 62 6.88 1.12 -30.76
N VAL A 63 6.66 2.43 -30.91
CA VAL A 63 7.49 3.48 -30.32
C VAL A 63 6.81 4.09 -29.09
N LYS A 64 7.56 4.82 -28.26
CA LYS A 64 7.01 5.51 -27.11
C LYS A 64 6.59 6.92 -27.52
N GLY A 65 5.35 7.29 -27.18
CA GLY A 65 4.82 8.63 -27.41
C GLY A 65 4.57 9.37 -26.11
N TYR A 66 5.10 10.59 -25.99
CA TYR A 66 4.75 11.52 -24.92
C TYR A 66 3.61 12.44 -25.38
N GLU A 67 2.46 12.38 -24.71
CA GLU A 67 1.29 13.20 -25.05
C GLU A 67 1.48 14.62 -24.56
N ILE A 68 1.64 15.58 -25.48
CA ILE A 68 1.74 17.01 -25.16
C ILE A 68 0.35 17.63 -24.99
N SER A 69 -0.58 17.24 -25.84
CA SER A 69 -1.98 17.63 -25.77
C SER A 69 -2.83 16.47 -26.31
N LYS A 70 -4.11 16.45 -25.98
CA LYS A 70 -5.02 15.35 -26.34
C LYS A 70 -4.90 14.94 -27.82
N GLY A 71 -4.37 13.75 -28.05
CA GLY A 71 -4.18 13.18 -29.39
C GLY A 71 -2.91 13.59 -30.12
N ASN A 72 -2.07 14.48 -29.55
CA ASN A 72 -0.79 14.90 -30.12
C ASN A 72 0.38 14.31 -29.32
N TYR A 73 1.18 13.49 -29.97
CA TYR A 73 2.29 12.77 -29.35
C TYR A 73 3.63 13.19 -29.94
N VAL A 74 4.63 13.41 -29.08
CA VAL A 74 6.04 13.38 -29.49
C VAL A 74 6.50 11.94 -29.39
N LEU A 75 6.94 11.41 -30.50
CA LEU A 75 7.48 10.05 -30.55
C LEU A 75 8.94 10.11 -30.12
N LEU A 76 9.32 9.19 -29.26
CA LEU A 76 10.69 9.01 -28.77
C LEU A 76 11.12 7.58 -29.11
N ASP A 77 12.24 7.46 -29.80
CA ASP A 77 12.82 6.15 -30.04
C ASP A 77 13.60 5.62 -28.82
N GLU A 78 14.00 4.37 -28.89
CA GLU A 78 14.64 3.72 -27.76
C GLU A 78 16.05 4.25 -27.52
N ASP A 79 16.75 4.70 -28.57
CA ASP A 79 18.10 5.27 -28.51
C ASP A 79 18.09 6.67 -27.88
N GLU A 80 17.10 7.49 -28.21
CA GLU A 80 16.91 8.81 -27.58
C GLU A 80 16.64 8.69 -26.08
N ILE A 81 15.80 7.72 -25.70
CA ILE A 81 15.51 7.44 -24.28
C ILE A 81 16.75 6.88 -23.57
N GLU A 82 17.52 6.01 -24.23
CA GLU A 82 18.75 5.47 -23.66
C GLU A 82 19.80 6.58 -23.46
N ALA A 83 19.94 7.49 -24.43
CA ALA A 83 20.83 8.65 -24.32
C ALA A 83 20.45 9.61 -23.19
N ALA A 84 19.16 9.73 -22.88
CA ALA A 84 18.66 10.52 -21.76
C ALA A 84 18.85 9.87 -20.39
N LYS A 85 19.18 8.57 -20.33
CA LYS A 85 19.43 7.89 -19.07
C LYS A 85 20.68 8.43 -18.38
N VAL A 86 20.55 8.75 -17.13
CA VAL A 86 21.70 9.08 -16.27
C VAL A 86 22.63 7.87 -16.20
N GLU A 87 23.93 8.11 -16.46
CA GLU A 87 24.93 7.05 -16.26
C GLU A 87 24.76 6.41 -14.89
N SER A 88 24.59 5.09 -14.87
CA SER A 88 24.48 4.34 -13.61
C SER A 88 25.82 4.39 -12.88
N ARG A 89 26.01 5.41 -12.08
CA ARG A 89 27.16 5.51 -11.16
C ARG A 89 26.98 4.45 -10.08
N ARG A 90 27.96 3.54 -9.96
CA ARG A 90 27.98 2.56 -8.88
C ARG A 90 28.46 3.16 -7.56
N THR A 91 28.18 4.44 -7.35
CA THR A 91 28.58 5.19 -6.16
C THR A 91 27.41 5.99 -5.64
N LEU A 92 27.11 5.82 -4.36
CA LEU A 92 26.20 6.65 -3.59
C LEU A 92 27.04 7.63 -2.78
N ASP A 93 27.04 8.89 -3.17
CA ASP A 93 27.69 9.97 -2.42
C ASP A 93 26.76 10.46 -1.31
N LEU A 94 27.22 10.39 -0.06
CA LEU A 94 26.52 11.02 1.06
C LEU A 94 26.90 12.49 1.10
N VAL A 95 25.95 13.34 0.71
CA VAL A 95 26.18 14.77 0.50
C VAL A 95 25.66 15.64 1.64
N GLN A 96 24.72 15.11 2.45
CA GLN A 96 24.09 15.85 3.53
C GLN A 96 23.72 14.90 4.68
N PHE A 97 23.63 15.46 5.89
CA PHE A 97 23.15 14.74 7.08
C PHE A 97 22.09 15.59 7.78
N VAL A 98 20.98 14.99 8.13
CA VAL A 98 19.83 15.63 8.78
C VAL A 98 19.43 14.88 10.05
N ASP A 99 18.66 15.49 10.93
CA ASP A 99 18.06 14.78 12.05
C ASP A 99 17.01 13.75 11.57
N ALA A 100 16.91 12.63 12.26
CA ALA A 100 16.02 11.54 11.86
C ALA A 100 14.53 11.97 11.79
N GLY A 101 14.13 13.01 12.50
CA GLY A 101 12.78 13.53 12.52
C GLY A 101 12.50 14.68 11.54
N GLU A 102 13.50 15.16 10.79
CA GLU A 102 13.32 16.25 9.83
C GLU A 102 12.67 15.82 8.53
N ILE A 103 12.83 14.53 8.16
CA ILE A 103 12.23 13.99 6.95
C ILE A 103 10.81 13.54 7.28
N ASP A 104 9.83 14.20 6.67
CA ASP A 104 8.43 13.83 6.86
C ASP A 104 8.14 12.44 6.28
N VAL A 105 7.25 11.69 6.93
CA VAL A 105 6.91 10.30 6.56
C VAL A 105 6.45 10.16 5.10
N PHE A 106 5.89 11.21 4.51
CA PHE A 106 5.42 11.22 3.12
C PHE A 106 6.52 11.07 2.08
N TYR A 107 7.77 11.41 2.45
CA TYR A 107 8.90 11.30 1.53
C TYR A 107 9.43 9.89 1.41
N PHE A 108 9.25 9.03 2.44
CA PHE A 108 9.76 7.66 2.40
C PHE A 108 8.98 6.77 1.44
N ASP A 109 9.73 5.95 0.66
CA ASP A 109 9.17 5.02 -0.31
C ASP A 109 9.70 3.59 -0.07
N ASP A 110 10.52 3.05 -0.95
CA ASP A 110 10.98 1.67 -0.88
C ASP A 110 12.21 1.51 0.04
N PRO A 111 12.16 0.60 1.05
CA PRO A 111 13.28 0.29 1.92
C PRO A 111 14.17 -0.85 1.38
N TYR A 112 15.48 -0.71 1.60
CA TYR A 112 16.50 -1.70 1.22
C TYR A 112 17.48 -1.93 2.36
N TYR A 113 17.81 -3.18 2.65
CA TYR A 113 18.93 -3.51 3.52
C TYR A 113 20.23 -3.26 2.79
N VAL A 114 21.16 -2.60 3.47
CA VAL A 114 22.53 -2.36 3.03
C VAL A 114 23.44 -3.34 3.73
N VAL A 115 24.22 -4.09 2.96
CA VAL A 115 25.13 -5.10 3.48
C VAL A 115 26.54 -4.81 2.93
N PRO A 116 27.61 -4.91 3.73
CA PRO A 116 28.96 -4.80 3.19
C PRO A 116 29.22 -5.91 2.16
N ALA A 117 29.85 -5.57 1.04
CA ALA A 117 30.04 -6.48 -0.07
C ALA A 117 31.06 -7.60 0.24
N ASP A 118 32.00 -7.32 1.12
CA ASP A 118 33.07 -8.23 1.51
C ASP A 118 33.55 -7.96 2.96
N GLU A 119 34.48 -8.78 3.45
CA GLU A 119 35.04 -8.65 4.78
C GLU A 119 35.90 -7.38 4.97
N LEU A 120 36.53 -6.89 3.90
CA LEU A 120 37.36 -5.67 3.96
C LEU A 120 36.48 -4.43 4.13
N ALA A 121 35.28 -4.45 3.60
CA ALA A 121 34.31 -3.35 3.73
C ALA A 121 33.70 -3.26 5.14
N GLN A 122 33.74 -4.34 5.94
CA GLN A 122 33.02 -4.42 7.21
C GLN A 122 33.46 -3.37 8.21
N GLU A 123 34.76 -3.11 8.36
CA GLU A 123 35.27 -2.16 9.34
C GLU A 123 34.74 -0.75 9.06
N ALA A 124 34.95 -0.24 7.85
CA ALA A 124 34.45 1.08 7.45
C ALA A 124 32.92 1.19 7.50
N TYR A 125 32.22 0.10 7.16
CA TYR A 125 30.76 0.01 7.27
C TYR A 125 30.29 0.13 8.73
N ILE A 126 30.94 -0.55 9.67
CA ILE A 126 30.63 -0.49 11.11
C ILE A 126 30.88 0.92 11.64
N VAL A 127 32.00 1.54 11.26
CA VAL A 127 32.34 2.93 11.65
C VAL A 127 31.25 3.90 11.17
N LEU A 128 30.83 3.83 9.91
CA LEU A 128 29.77 4.67 9.37
C LEU A 128 28.45 4.45 10.13
N ARG A 129 28.06 3.20 10.36
CA ARG A 129 26.85 2.86 11.11
C ARG A 129 26.86 3.44 12.51
N GLU A 130 27.95 3.26 13.27
CA GLU A 130 28.07 3.77 14.64
C GLU A 130 28.10 5.31 14.68
N ALA A 131 28.76 5.94 13.71
CA ALA A 131 28.76 7.40 13.60
C ALA A 131 27.34 7.95 13.40
N LEU A 132 26.55 7.39 12.46
CA LEU A 132 25.16 7.75 12.25
C LEU A 132 24.30 7.50 13.49
N LYS A 133 24.52 6.40 14.20
CA LYS A 133 23.79 6.04 15.42
C LYS A 133 24.09 7.00 16.58
N GLN A 134 25.34 7.33 16.81
CA GLN A 134 25.76 8.23 17.90
C GLN A 134 25.33 9.67 17.65
N THR A 135 25.41 10.13 16.40
CA THR A 135 24.98 11.47 16.01
C THR A 135 23.45 11.59 15.84
N ARG A 136 22.73 10.48 15.79
CA ARG A 136 21.29 10.40 15.48
C ARG A 136 20.93 11.03 14.14
N LYS A 137 21.86 11.02 13.19
CA LYS A 137 21.68 11.61 11.86
C LYS A 137 21.35 10.54 10.82
N ILE A 138 20.69 11.00 9.77
CA ILE A 138 20.42 10.26 8.53
C ILE A 138 21.30 10.86 7.44
N GLY A 139 22.00 10.02 6.69
CA GLY A 139 22.76 10.46 5.52
C GLY A 139 21.84 10.55 4.30
N LEU A 140 21.96 11.62 3.53
CA LEU A 140 21.22 11.83 2.28
C LEU A 140 22.18 11.79 1.10
N GLY A 141 21.70 11.24 -0.01
CA GLY A 141 22.44 11.17 -1.26
C GLY A 141 21.52 10.89 -2.45
N GLN A 142 22.13 10.80 -3.62
CA GLN A 142 21.43 10.41 -4.85
C GLN A 142 22.02 9.11 -5.39
N LEU A 143 21.13 8.18 -5.76
CA LEU A 143 21.49 6.85 -6.24
C LEU A 143 20.93 6.63 -7.63
N SER A 144 21.82 6.38 -8.60
CA SER A 144 21.41 6.02 -9.96
C SER A 144 21.24 4.52 -10.10
N VAL A 145 20.00 4.06 -10.37
CA VAL A 145 19.66 2.65 -10.61
C VAL A 145 18.88 2.53 -11.90
N ARG A 146 19.35 1.68 -12.83
CA ARG A 146 18.69 1.40 -14.11
C ARG A 146 18.34 2.67 -14.91
N GLY A 147 19.25 3.66 -14.91
CA GLY A 147 19.09 4.90 -15.67
C GLY A 147 18.16 5.94 -15.03
N ARG A 148 17.70 5.70 -13.80
CA ARG A 148 16.93 6.68 -13.00
C ARG A 148 17.73 7.08 -11.78
N GLU A 149 17.60 8.33 -11.40
CA GLU A 149 18.17 8.86 -10.17
C GLU A 149 17.10 8.92 -9.07
N TYR A 150 17.47 8.48 -7.88
CA TYR A 150 16.62 8.45 -6.70
C TYR A 150 17.28 9.25 -5.59
N LEU A 151 16.54 10.13 -4.96
CA LEU A 151 16.93 10.66 -3.66
C LEU A 151 16.84 9.53 -2.64
N VAL A 152 17.86 9.37 -1.80
CA VAL A 152 17.89 8.28 -0.83
C VAL A 152 18.33 8.75 0.54
N SER A 153 17.81 8.09 1.56
CA SER A 153 18.24 8.22 2.94
C SER A 153 18.96 6.96 3.40
N LEU A 154 19.98 7.12 4.22
CA LEU A 154 20.74 6.03 4.83
C LEU A 154 20.71 6.20 6.34
N LYS A 155 20.21 5.18 7.06
CA LYS A 155 20.10 5.19 8.52
C LYS A 155 20.48 3.87 9.17
N PRO A 156 20.88 3.86 10.45
CA PRO A 156 21.14 2.63 11.19
C PRO A 156 19.86 1.79 11.36
N CYS A 157 20.00 0.47 11.22
CA CYS A 157 18.93 -0.49 11.45
C CYS A 157 19.49 -1.75 12.12
N GLY A 158 19.28 -1.90 13.42
CA GLY A 158 19.84 -3.02 14.20
C GLY A 158 21.37 -3.10 14.10
N LYS A 159 21.87 -4.22 13.57
CA LYS A 159 23.30 -4.46 13.34
C LYS A 159 23.79 -3.94 11.97
N GLY A 160 22.88 -3.42 11.14
CA GLY A 160 23.16 -2.99 9.77
C GLY A 160 22.73 -1.55 9.49
N LEU A 161 22.60 -1.26 8.20
CA LEU A 161 22.08 -0.02 7.66
C LEU A 161 20.87 -0.34 6.79
N VAL A 162 19.92 0.59 6.74
CA VAL A 162 18.82 0.59 5.79
C VAL A 162 18.93 1.83 4.92
N LEU A 163 18.73 1.65 3.63
CA LEU A 163 18.58 2.71 2.65
C LEU A 163 17.10 2.76 2.26
N GLU A 164 16.53 3.96 2.22
CA GLU A 164 15.15 4.18 1.76
C GLU A 164 15.19 5.18 0.61
N THR A 165 14.49 4.86 -0.47
CA THR A 165 14.24 5.84 -1.51
C THR A 165 13.29 6.91 -0.98
N LEU A 166 13.50 8.14 -1.41
CA LEU A 166 12.68 9.28 -1.04
C LEU A 166 12.01 9.85 -2.28
N ARG A 167 10.79 10.32 -2.12
CA ARG A 167 10.07 11.08 -3.14
C ARG A 167 10.67 12.45 -3.31
N TYR A 168 10.63 12.98 -4.53
CA TYR A 168 10.95 14.38 -4.80
C TYR A 168 9.80 15.29 -4.32
N GLU A 169 10.07 16.60 -4.18
CA GLU A 169 9.08 17.56 -3.67
C GLU A 169 7.82 17.62 -4.54
N ASP A 170 7.97 17.48 -5.86
CA ASP A 170 6.87 17.51 -6.84
C ASP A 170 5.98 16.24 -6.80
N GLU A 171 6.48 15.15 -6.23
CA GLU A 171 5.72 13.91 -6.01
C GLU A 171 4.84 13.96 -4.75
N VAL A 172 5.06 14.93 -3.86
CA VAL A 172 4.36 15.06 -2.58
C VAL A 172 3.31 16.18 -2.64
N ARG A 173 2.06 15.85 -2.37
CA ARG A 173 0.96 16.83 -2.37
C ARG A 173 1.03 17.73 -1.14
N LYS A 174 0.84 19.04 -1.34
CA LYS A 174 0.80 20.03 -0.25
C LYS A 174 -0.46 19.85 0.60
N ALA A 175 -0.28 19.58 1.89
CA ALA A 175 -1.36 19.30 2.85
C ALA A 175 -2.35 20.48 3.03
N GLN A 176 -1.87 21.71 2.89
CA GLN A 176 -2.65 22.93 3.09
C GLN A 176 -3.96 22.97 2.29
N GLY A 177 -3.96 22.46 1.05
CA GLY A 177 -5.16 22.40 0.22
C GLY A 177 -6.25 21.47 0.77
N TYR A 178 -5.85 20.47 1.54
CA TYR A 178 -6.76 19.47 2.12
C TYR A 178 -7.29 19.85 3.49
N PHE A 179 -6.53 20.63 4.26
CA PHE A 179 -6.87 20.99 5.64
C PHE A 179 -7.47 22.39 5.79
N LYS A 180 -7.62 23.17 4.69
CA LYS A 180 -8.12 24.55 4.71
C LYS A 180 -9.51 24.71 5.33
N ASP A 181 -10.34 23.69 5.24
CA ASP A 181 -11.73 23.72 5.71
C ASP A 181 -11.88 23.14 7.15
N ILE A 182 -10.75 22.73 7.77
CA ILE A 182 -10.75 22.30 9.17
C ILE A 182 -10.67 23.53 10.06
N GLY A 183 -11.74 23.77 10.81
CA GLY A 183 -11.82 24.95 11.69
C GLY A 183 -10.90 24.85 12.92
N ASP A 184 -10.45 26.01 13.41
CA ASP A 184 -9.59 26.15 14.60
C ASP A 184 -10.36 26.10 15.93
N ALA A 185 -11.52 25.46 15.97
CA ALA A 185 -12.33 25.36 17.19
C ALA A 185 -11.55 24.63 18.30
N LYS A 186 -11.45 25.27 19.48
CA LYS A 186 -10.84 24.63 20.64
C LYS A 186 -11.79 23.57 21.18
N PRO A 187 -11.40 22.31 21.27
CA PRO A 187 -12.24 21.27 21.82
C PRO A 187 -12.44 21.45 23.32
N ALA A 188 -13.56 20.96 23.86
CA ALA A 188 -13.81 20.97 25.28
C ALA A 188 -12.77 20.11 26.01
N LYS A 189 -12.23 20.62 27.12
CA LYS A 189 -11.12 20.00 27.84
C LYS A 189 -11.47 18.61 28.37
N ASP A 190 -12.66 18.43 28.90
CA ASP A 190 -13.18 17.14 29.38
C ASP A 190 -13.25 16.08 28.30
N MET A 191 -13.58 16.47 27.06
CA MET A 191 -13.57 15.56 25.91
C MET A 191 -12.16 15.12 25.52
N VAL A 192 -11.22 16.06 25.54
CA VAL A 192 -9.80 15.75 25.26
C VAL A 192 -9.24 14.82 26.35
N ASP A 193 -9.55 15.08 27.62
CA ASP A 193 -9.05 14.25 28.73
C ASP A 193 -9.65 12.82 28.69
N LEU A 194 -10.93 12.69 28.33
CA LEU A 194 -11.55 11.40 28.13
C LEU A 194 -10.90 10.64 26.94
N ALA A 195 -10.63 11.33 25.84
CA ALA A 195 -9.95 10.74 24.69
C ALA A 195 -8.51 10.28 25.02
N LYS A 196 -7.75 11.07 25.82
CA LYS A 196 -6.43 10.67 26.31
C LYS A 196 -6.49 9.39 27.14
N THR A 197 -7.44 9.29 28.07
CA THR A 197 -7.62 8.08 28.89
C THR A 197 -7.86 6.84 28.02
N LEU A 198 -8.67 6.96 26.95
CA LEU A 198 -8.91 5.86 26.02
C LEU A 198 -7.67 5.48 25.21
N ILE A 199 -6.88 6.47 24.78
CA ILE A 199 -5.62 6.25 24.08
C ILE A 199 -4.64 5.52 24.99
N GLU A 200 -4.47 5.99 26.24
CA GLU A 200 -3.57 5.37 27.22
C GLU A 200 -3.95 3.91 27.53
N GLN A 201 -5.26 3.62 27.67
CA GLN A 201 -5.75 2.25 27.88
C GLN A 201 -5.44 1.29 26.73
N LYS A 202 -5.28 1.81 25.52
CA LYS A 202 -5.00 1.01 24.31
C LYS A 202 -3.54 1.13 23.85
N THR A 203 -2.72 1.89 24.57
CA THR A 203 -1.30 2.03 24.23
C THR A 203 -0.56 0.73 24.53
N ALA A 204 0.06 0.16 23.52
CA ALA A 204 0.88 -1.03 23.60
C ALA A 204 2.07 -0.91 22.63
N PRO A 205 3.14 -1.67 22.82
CA PRO A 205 4.19 -1.78 21.82
C PRO A 205 3.63 -2.25 20.48
N PHE A 206 4.17 -1.68 19.37
CA PHE A 206 3.74 -2.10 18.03
C PHE A 206 4.22 -3.52 17.72
N ASP A 207 3.28 -4.42 17.46
CA ASP A 207 3.52 -5.76 16.93
C ASP A 207 2.71 -5.94 15.62
N ALA A 208 3.42 -5.97 14.50
CA ALA A 208 2.79 -6.16 13.20
C ALA A 208 2.10 -7.53 13.04
N SER A 209 2.48 -8.54 13.87
CA SER A 209 1.89 -9.88 13.80
C SER A 209 0.46 -9.96 14.35
N GLU A 210 0.02 -8.95 15.12
CA GLU A 210 -1.36 -8.85 15.61
C GLU A 210 -2.35 -8.37 14.52
N PHE A 211 -1.84 -7.84 13.41
CA PHE A 211 -2.67 -7.32 12.32
C PHE A 211 -2.71 -8.30 11.16
N HIS A 212 -3.89 -8.82 10.85
CA HIS A 212 -4.11 -9.80 9.82
C HIS A 212 -4.92 -9.22 8.66
N ASP A 213 -4.51 -9.57 7.44
CA ASP A 213 -5.31 -9.26 6.24
C ASP A 213 -6.45 -10.29 6.11
N ARG A 214 -7.62 -9.92 6.62
CA ARG A 214 -8.82 -10.78 6.62
C ARG A 214 -9.25 -11.18 5.21
N TYR A 215 -9.01 -10.32 4.21
CA TYR A 215 -9.33 -10.64 2.83
C TYR A 215 -8.45 -11.77 2.30
N VAL A 216 -7.14 -11.68 2.55
CA VAL A 216 -6.18 -12.73 2.15
C VAL A 216 -6.49 -14.05 2.86
N GLU A 217 -6.89 -14.01 4.14
CA GLU A 217 -7.30 -15.20 4.89
C GLU A 217 -8.56 -15.85 4.30
N ALA A 218 -9.62 -15.07 4.11
CA ALA A 218 -10.87 -15.54 3.50
C ALA A 218 -10.65 -16.11 2.09
N LEU A 219 -9.76 -15.46 1.32
CA LEU A 219 -9.43 -15.90 -0.03
C LEU A 219 -8.66 -17.24 -0.02
N LYS A 220 -7.73 -17.42 0.91
CA LYS A 220 -7.04 -18.70 1.12
C LYS A 220 -8.01 -19.81 1.49
N GLU A 221 -8.93 -19.53 2.40
CA GLU A 221 -9.98 -20.50 2.78
C GLU A 221 -10.86 -20.89 1.60
N LEU A 222 -11.29 -19.91 0.79
CA LEU A 222 -12.09 -20.17 -0.40
C LEU A 222 -11.33 -21.05 -1.42
N ILE A 223 -10.05 -20.76 -1.66
CA ILE A 223 -9.20 -21.55 -2.54
C ILE A 223 -9.09 -23.00 -2.03
N GLU A 224 -8.86 -23.19 -0.74
CA GLU A 224 -8.77 -24.51 -0.13
C GLU A 224 -10.10 -25.29 -0.18
N LYS A 225 -11.23 -24.64 0.09
CA LYS A 225 -12.57 -25.23 -0.06
C LYS A 225 -12.79 -25.68 -1.49
N LYS A 226 -12.47 -24.85 -2.50
CA LYS A 226 -12.60 -25.20 -3.92
C LYS A 226 -11.64 -26.32 -4.34
N ARG A 227 -10.41 -26.33 -3.83
CA ARG A 227 -9.43 -27.40 -4.09
C ARG A 227 -9.94 -28.75 -3.57
N LYS A 228 -10.48 -28.79 -2.34
CA LYS A 228 -11.05 -30.00 -1.73
C LYS A 228 -12.32 -30.49 -2.43
N ALA A 229 -13.12 -29.59 -2.97
CA ALA A 229 -14.35 -29.92 -3.70
C ALA A 229 -14.10 -30.44 -5.13
N LYS A 230 -12.87 -30.80 -5.51
CA LYS A 230 -12.49 -31.34 -6.83
C LYS A 230 -13.00 -30.52 -8.01
N GLY A 231 -12.86 -29.19 -7.93
CA GLY A 231 -13.18 -28.29 -9.04
C GLY A 231 -14.67 -28.00 -9.28
N LYS A 232 -15.59 -28.44 -8.41
CA LYS A 232 -16.97 -27.99 -8.47
C LYS A 232 -17.04 -26.50 -8.08
N LYS A 233 -17.70 -25.68 -8.92
CA LYS A 233 -18.02 -24.28 -8.57
C LYS A 233 -18.86 -24.30 -7.30
N ILE A 234 -18.32 -23.80 -6.19
CA ILE A 234 -19.09 -23.56 -4.98
C ILE A 234 -19.72 -22.19 -5.18
N LEU A 235 -21.02 -22.16 -5.50
CA LEU A 235 -21.84 -20.97 -5.46
C LEU A 235 -22.39 -20.88 -4.03
N GLU A 236 -21.66 -20.23 -3.14
CA GLU A 236 -22.22 -19.74 -1.88
C GLU A 236 -22.55 -18.26 -2.10
N ASP A 237 -23.83 -17.91 -1.92
CA ASP A 237 -24.25 -16.52 -1.83
C ASP A 237 -23.53 -15.90 -0.63
N VAL A 238 -22.58 -15.04 -0.91
CA VAL A 238 -21.98 -14.18 0.11
C VAL A 238 -22.99 -13.05 0.32
N GLU A 239 -23.77 -13.13 1.39
CA GLU A 239 -24.53 -11.98 1.86
C GLU A 239 -23.52 -10.85 2.12
N GLU A 240 -23.58 -9.82 1.30
CA GLU A 240 -22.85 -8.58 1.55
C GLU A 240 -23.29 -8.04 2.91
N PRO A 241 -22.38 -7.76 3.85
CA PRO A 241 -22.74 -7.06 5.06
C PRO A 241 -23.32 -5.71 4.64
N ALA A 242 -24.56 -5.46 5.00
CA ALA A 242 -25.27 -4.23 4.69
C ALA A 242 -24.39 -3.03 5.03
N SER A 243 -23.98 -2.27 4.02
CA SER A 243 -23.26 -1.03 4.20
C SER A 243 -24.13 -0.07 4.98
N ALA A 244 -23.81 0.14 6.24
CA ALA A 244 -24.47 1.13 7.08
C ALA A 244 -24.17 2.53 6.53
N ARG A 245 -24.96 2.96 5.54
CA ARG A 245 -25.11 4.37 5.19
C ARG A 245 -26.05 4.99 6.19
N GLY A 246 -25.49 5.50 7.28
CA GLY A 246 -26.19 6.30 8.25
C GLY A 246 -25.30 7.47 8.64
N SER A 247 -25.67 8.66 8.19
CA SER A 247 -25.17 9.91 8.75
C SER A 247 -25.73 10.06 10.17
N ASN A 248 -25.16 9.36 11.13
CA ASN A 248 -25.43 9.62 12.52
C ASN A 248 -24.35 10.57 13.02
N VAL A 249 -24.75 11.79 13.33
CA VAL A 249 -24.04 12.64 14.28
C VAL A 249 -24.04 11.85 15.58
N ILE A 250 -23.01 11.02 15.76
CA ILE A 250 -22.82 10.26 16.99
C ILE A 250 -22.45 11.31 18.05
N ASP A 251 -23.27 11.40 19.08
CA ASP A 251 -22.87 12.14 20.29
C ASP A 251 -21.57 11.50 20.79
N LEU A 252 -20.45 12.14 20.43
CA LEU A 252 -19.09 11.66 20.74
C LEU A 252 -18.92 11.43 22.24
N MET A 253 -19.59 12.26 23.08
CA MET A 253 -19.57 12.14 24.52
C MET A 253 -20.24 10.85 25.01
N ALA A 254 -21.38 10.51 24.45
CA ALA A 254 -22.09 9.27 24.79
C ALA A 254 -21.33 8.02 24.32
N ALA A 255 -20.73 8.07 23.13
CA ALA A 255 -19.92 6.98 22.58
C ALA A 255 -18.64 6.75 23.41
N LEU A 256 -17.93 7.82 23.78
CA LEU A 256 -16.72 7.77 24.59
C LEU A 256 -17.01 7.28 26.03
N LYS A 257 -18.07 7.76 26.67
CA LYS A 257 -18.50 7.29 28.02
C LYS A 257 -18.85 5.82 28.03
N LYS A 258 -19.52 5.32 26.96
CA LYS A 258 -19.85 3.88 26.81
C LYS A 258 -18.61 3.02 26.62
N SER A 259 -17.56 3.53 25.97
CA SER A 259 -16.30 2.83 25.75
C SER A 259 -15.42 2.74 27.01
N VAL A 260 -15.46 3.75 27.89
CA VAL A 260 -14.71 3.76 29.18
C VAL A 260 -15.40 2.89 30.24
N GLY A 261 -16.76 2.84 30.26
CA GLY A 261 -17.53 2.07 31.23
C GLY A 261 -17.66 0.58 30.97
N GLY A 262 -17.18 0.08 29.86
CA GLY A 262 -17.36 -1.30 29.39
C GLY A 262 -16.28 -2.29 29.83
N LYS A 263 -15.90 -2.30 31.10
CA LYS A 263 -15.14 -3.41 31.71
C LYS A 263 -16.02 -4.06 32.78
N GLU A 264 -16.95 -4.94 32.35
CA GLU A 264 -17.36 -6.11 33.12
C GLU A 264 -18.33 -6.99 32.32
N GLU A 265 -18.04 -8.29 32.43
CA GLU A 265 -18.88 -9.46 32.09
C GLU A 265 -19.04 -9.90 30.64
N GLY A 266 -18.08 -10.75 30.23
CA GLY A 266 -18.36 -11.82 29.30
C GLY A 266 -19.35 -12.82 29.91
N LYS A 267 -20.58 -12.87 29.39
CA LYS A 267 -21.44 -14.03 29.48
C LYS A 267 -22.22 -14.19 28.19
N ALA A 268 -21.93 -15.28 27.49
CA ALA A 268 -22.71 -15.76 26.38
C ALA A 268 -24.16 -16.02 26.82
N PRO A 269 -25.19 -15.68 26.04
CA PRO A 269 -26.51 -16.24 26.23
C PRO A 269 -26.69 -17.47 25.35
N ALA A 270 -26.93 -18.57 26.04
CA ALA A 270 -27.37 -19.83 25.49
C ALA A 270 -28.73 -19.70 24.77
N SER A 271 -28.86 -20.56 23.75
CA SER A 271 -30.11 -20.88 23.04
C SER A 271 -31.27 -21.16 23.96
N LYS A 272 -32.43 -20.60 23.71
CA LYS A 272 -33.71 -21.24 24.02
C LYS A 272 -34.69 -21.06 22.86
N ALA A 273 -35.01 -22.20 22.29
CA ALA A 273 -36.19 -22.40 21.43
C ALA A 273 -37.47 -22.35 22.28
N ALA A 274 -38.52 -21.77 21.75
CA ALA A 274 -39.94 -22.20 21.97
C ALA A 274 -40.89 -21.39 21.09
N THR A 275 -41.39 -22.03 20.07
CA THR A 275 -42.78 -22.48 19.85
C THR A 275 -43.92 -21.46 19.81
N LYS A 276 -44.51 -21.43 18.60
CA LYS A 276 -45.93 -21.57 18.19
C LYS A 276 -47.03 -20.59 18.64
N LYS A 277 -47.73 -20.20 17.61
CA LYS A 277 -49.20 -19.99 17.36
C LYS A 277 -49.52 -18.52 17.06
N GLY A 278 -50.27 -18.12 16.08
CA GLY A 278 -51.21 -18.76 15.16
C GLY A 278 -52.13 -17.69 14.58
N ALA A 279 -52.57 -17.93 13.36
CA ALA A 279 -53.86 -17.48 12.77
C ALA A 279 -54.10 -15.95 12.61
N ALA A 280 -54.54 -15.41 11.53
CA ALA A 280 -55.38 -15.73 10.41
C ALA A 280 -55.86 -14.41 9.73
N HIS A 281 -56.08 -14.49 8.40
CA HIS A 281 -57.07 -13.77 7.61
C HIS A 281 -56.96 -12.24 7.37
N ARG A 282 -56.93 -11.69 6.20
CA ARG A 282 -57.84 -11.77 5.03
C ARG A 282 -57.43 -10.77 3.94
N LYS A 283 -57.43 -11.26 2.69
CA LYS A 283 -57.98 -10.68 1.43
C LYS A 283 -57.34 -9.45 0.80
N ALA A 284 -56.90 -9.73 -0.43
CA ALA A 284 -56.82 -8.82 -1.58
C ALA A 284 -58.21 -8.30 -2.01
N PRO A 285 -58.38 -7.37 -3.01
CA PRO A 285 -57.89 -7.52 -4.36
C PRO A 285 -57.54 -6.22 -5.14
N ALA A 286 -56.69 -6.43 -6.16
CA ALA A 286 -56.72 -5.97 -7.55
C ALA A 286 -57.32 -4.63 -8.01
N LYS A 287 -56.56 -3.93 -8.89
CA LYS A 287 -56.89 -3.44 -10.25
C LYS A 287 -55.73 -2.64 -10.82
N LYS A 288 -55.06 -3.16 -11.84
CA LYS A 288 -55.17 -2.88 -13.30
C LYS A 288 -55.19 -1.40 -13.70
N ALA A 289 -54.13 -0.97 -14.43
CA ALA A 289 -54.20 -0.47 -15.80
C ALA A 289 -52.84 0.03 -16.32
N GLU A 290 -52.36 -0.57 -17.37
CA GLU A 290 -51.51 -0.03 -18.45
C GLU A 290 -52.39 0.76 -19.44
N PRO A 291 -51.85 1.31 -20.56
CA PRO A 291 -50.59 1.97 -20.91
C PRO A 291 -50.81 3.33 -21.66
N LYS A 292 -49.73 4.03 -22.04
CA LYS A 292 -49.67 4.69 -23.37
C LYS A 292 -48.29 5.28 -23.71
N ALA A 293 -47.82 4.87 -24.86
CA ALA A 293 -46.69 5.38 -25.62
C ALA A 293 -46.98 6.74 -26.28
N ARG A 294 -45.91 7.49 -26.60
CA ARG A 294 -45.65 8.29 -27.84
C ARG A 294 -44.44 9.20 -27.58
N LYS A 295 -43.38 9.01 -28.31
CA LYS A 295 -42.91 9.47 -29.63
C LYS A 295 -42.35 10.90 -29.64
N ARG A 296 -41.08 10.95 -30.06
CA ARG A 296 -40.37 11.93 -30.92
C ARG A 296 -40.27 13.40 -30.49
N ALA A 297 -39.10 13.92 -30.32
CA ALA A 297 -38.33 14.60 -31.36
C ALA A 297 -36.83 14.48 -30.96
#